data_bdec7937b5e62d2d3d52ae5f7ce671e5
#
_entry.id   bdec7937b5e62d2d3d52ae5f7ce671e5
#
_cell.length_a   1.000
_cell.length_b   1.000
_cell.length_c   1.000
_cell.angle_alpha   90.00
_cell.angle_beta   90.00
_cell.angle_gamma   90.00
#
_symmetry.space_group_name_H-M   'P 1'
#
loop_
_entity.id
_entity.type
_entity.pdbx_description
1 polymer ?
#
loop_
_entity_poly.entity_id
_entity_poly.type
_entity_poly.pdbx_seq_one_letter_code
_entity_poly.pdbx_strand_id
1 'polypeptide(L)'
;MTGILELNTLLKSMNPELKQGEYIFCCLAGNLADYVHLNPLASYVEEEGLTLILNADTADKAGITYEAKYNLITLNVHSSLEAVGLTAAVSAKLTEHN
;
A
#
# COMPACT_ATOMS: atom_id res chain seq x y z
N MET A 1 -15.91 13.55 24.23
CA MET A 1 -15.02 13.65 23.11
C MET A 1 -15.36 12.65 22.02
N THR A 2 -15.51 13.14 20.84
CA THR A 2 -15.98 12.34 19.72
C THR A 2 -14.90 11.58 18.98
N GLY A 3 -13.64 11.99 19.14
CA GLY A 3 -12.54 11.42 18.37
C GLY A 3 -12.40 9.90 18.44
N ILE A 4 -12.47 9.35 19.65
CA ILE A 4 -12.34 7.90 19.84
C ILE A 4 -13.53 7.16 19.25
N LEU A 5 -14.72 7.69 19.44
CA LEU A 5 -15.93 7.08 18.89
C LEU A 5 -15.94 7.17 17.38
N GLU A 6 -15.50 8.29 16.85
CA GLU A 6 -15.41 8.47 15.40
C GLU A 6 -14.40 7.51 14.80
N LEU A 7 -13.26 7.33 15.46
CA LEU A 7 -12.24 6.39 14.99
C LEU A 7 -12.75 4.96 15.02
N ASN A 8 -13.41 4.56 16.12
CA ASN A 8 -13.99 3.22 16.23
C ASN A 8 -15.03 2.98 15.15
N THR A 9 -15.89 3.97 14.90
CA THR A 9 -16.90 3.87 13.86
C THR A 9 -16.24 3.73 12.50
N LEU A 10 -15.19 4.50 12.25
CA LEU A 10 -14.45 4.44 11.02
C LEU A 10 -13.83 3.06 10.81
N LEU A 11 -13.18 2.51 11.85
CA LEU A 11 -12.57 1.19 11.78
C LEU A 11 -13.61 0.11 11.47
N LYS A 12 -14.79 0.20 12.04
CA LYS A 12 -15.87 -0.76 11.79
C LYS A 12 -16.38 -0.66 10.36
N SER A 13 -16.36 0.53 9.80
CA SER A 13 -16.91 0.78 8.46
C SER A 13 -15.89 0.62 7.34
N MET A 14 -14.64 0.31 7.65
CA MET A 14 -13.59 0.25 6.64
C MET A 14 -13.76 -0.87 5.62
N ASN A 15 -14.48 -1.91 5.97
CA ASN A 15 -14.72 -3.02 5.06
C ASN A 15 -13.44 -3.42 4.31
N PRO A 16 -12.42 -3.91 5.03
CA PRO A 16 -11.14 -4.25 4.41
C PRO A 16 -11.30 -5.36 3.39
N GLU A 17 -10.56 -5.25 2.30
CA GLU A 17 -10.62 -6.20 1.21
C GLU A 17 -9.21 -6.66 0.86
N LEU A 18 -8.94 -7.95 1.03
CA LEU A 18 -7.68 -8.54 0.63
C LEU A 18 -7.71 -8.77 -0.88
N LYS A 19 -6.83 -8.11 -1.59
CA LYS A 19 -6.75 -8.23 -3.04
C LYS A 19 -5.99 -9.50 -3.41
N GLN A 20 -6.31 -10.05 -4.57
CA GLN A 20 -5.60 -11.21 -5.10
C GLN A 20 -4.21 -10.82 -5.55
N GLY A 21 -3.30 -11.78 -5.48
CA GLY A 21 -1.94 -11.60 -5.93
C GLY A 21 -1.04 -11.04 -4.84
N GLU A 22 0.21 -10.99 -5.19
CA GLU A 22 1.24 -10.46 -4.31
C GLU A 22 1.91 -9.29 -4.98
N TYR A 23 2.41 -8.37 -4.17
CA TYR A 23 3.02 -7.13 -4.64
C TYR A 23 4.41 -6.98 -4.07
N ILE A 24 5.24 -6.24 -4.79
CA ILE A 24 6.63 -6.02 -4.38
C ILE A 24 6.98 -4.54 -4.48
N PHE A 25 8.02 -4.16 -3.78
CA PHE A 25 8.60 -2.83 -3.86
C PHE A 25 9.93 -2.94 -4.58
N CYS A 26 10.18 -2.04 -5.51
CA CYS A 26 11.49 -1.97 -6.17
C CYS A 26 11.89 -0.51 -6.34
N CYS A 27 13.20 -0.27 -6.37
CA CYS A 27 13.74 1.05 -6.61
C CYS A 27 14.55 1.00 -7.90
N LEU A 28 14.17 1.83 -8.87
CA LEU A 28 14.75 1.80 -10.20
C LEU A 28 15.27 3.18 -10.59
N ALA A 29 16.28 3.19 -11.45
CA ALA A 29 16.78 4.44 -12.01
C ALA A 29 15.86 4.88 -13.15
N GLY A 30 15.74 6.17 -13.36
CA GLY A 30 14.96 6.73 -14.46
C GLY A 30 13.68 7.40 -14.01
N ASN A 31 12.80 7.63 -14.95
CA ASN A 31 11.55 8.33 -14.74
C ASN A 31 10.37 7.38 -14.81
N LEU A 32 9.26 7.77 -14.22
CA LEU A 32 8.04 6.99 -14.27
C LEU A 32 7.63 6.63 -15.70
N ALA A 33 7.84 7.55 -16.63
CA ALA A 33 7.51 7.31 -18.04
C ALA A 33 8.19 6.06 -18.61
N ASP A 34 9.35 5.71 -18.10
CA ASP A 34 10.10 4.53 -18.55
C ASP A 34 9.46 3.22 -18.09
N TYR A 35 8.58 3.28 -17.10
CA TYR A 35 8.03 2.09 -16.46
C TYR A 35 6.50 2.02 -16.48
N VAL A 36 5.85 2.95 -17.17
CA VAL A 36 4.38 3.00 -17.24
C VAL A 36 3.82 1.68 -17.79
N HIS A 37 4.55 1.05 -18.71
CA HIS A 37 4.10 -0.22 -19.29
C HIS A 37 4.00 -1.36 -18.29
N LEU A 38 4.62 -1.22 -17.11
CA LEU A 38 4.53 -2.20 -16.04
C LEU A 38 3.25 -2.04 -15.21
N ASN A 39 2.49 -0.99 -15.48
CA ASN A 39 1.24 -0.69 -14.79
C ASN A 39 1.39 -0.70 -13.27
N PRO A 40 2.30 0.12 -12.71
CA PRO A 40 2.55 0.09 -11.27
C PRO A 40 1.32 0.49 -10.47
N LEU A 41 1.17 -0.15 -9.32
CA LEU A 41 0.11 0.19 -8.37
C LEU A 41 0.34 1.60 -7.79
N ALA A 42 1.59 1.92 -7.54
CA ALA A 42 1.97 3.22 -7.00
C ALA A 42 3.41 3.53 -7.38
N SER A 43 3.76 4.80 -7.30
CA SER A 43 5.12 5.26 -7.56
C SER A 43 5.48 6.38 -6.61
N TYR A 44 6.75 6.44 -6.22
CA TYR A 44 7.28 7.48 -5.34
C TYR A 44 8.63 7.95 -5.85
N VAL A 45 8.78 9.24 -5.99
CA VAL A 45 10.06 9.83 -6.37
C VAL A 45 10.84 10.08 -5.08
N GLU A 46 11.98 9.43 -4.95
CA GLU A 46 12.83 9.55 -3.79
C GLU A 46 14.23 9.98 -4.21
N GLU A 47 15.04 10.43 -3.26
CA GLU A 47 16.41 10.84 -3.56
C GLU A 47 17.22 9.71 -4.15
N GLU A 48 16.97 8.49 -3.73
CA GLU A 48 17.69 7.31 -4.16
C GLU A 48 17.25 6.79 -5.51
N GLY A 49 16.11 7.25 -6.01
CA GLY A 49 15.56 6.80 -7.26
C GLY A 49 14.04 6.75 -7.24
N LEU A 50 13.49 6.02 -8.19
CA LEU A 50 12.05 5.86 -8.32
C LEU A 50 11.63 4.54 -7.67
N THR A 51 10.79 4.62 -6.65
CA THR A 51 10.23 3.43 -6.01
C THR A 51 8.90 3.11 -6.66
N LEU A 52 8.72 1.85 -7.05
CA LEU A 52 7.47 1.37 -7.61
C LEU A 52 6.92 0.22 -6.79
N ILE A 53 5.60 0.15 -6.73
CA ILE A 53 4.91 -1.03 -6.21
C ILE A 53 4.32 -1.74 -7.40
N LEU A 54 4.76 -2.96 -7.64
CA LEU A 54 4.35 -3.77 -8.79
C LEU A 54 3.74 -5.09 -8.33
N ASN A 55 2.88 -5.63 -9.18
CA ASN A 55 2.46 -7.01 -9.03
C ASN A 55 3.69 -7.89 -9.17
N ALA A 56 3.82 -8.91 -8.31
CA ALA A 56 5.00 -9.77 -8.30
C ALA A 56 5.21 -10.49 -9.64
N ASP A 57 4.13 -10.94 -10.27
CA ASP A 57 4.24 -11.61 -11.56
C ASP A 57 4.78 -10.66 -12.63
N THR A 58 4.35 -9.41 -12.60
CA THR A 58 4.85 -8.39 -13.52
C THR A 58 6.34 -8.16 -13.31
N ALA A 59 6.77 -8.07 -12.07
CA ALA A 59 8.18 -7.88 -11.74
C ALA A 59 9.01 -9.07 -12.21
N ASP A 60 8.52 -10.28 -11.99
CA ASP A 60 9.21 -11.50 -12.42
C ASP A 60 9.39 -11.53 -13.93
N LYS A 61 8.35 -11.19 -14.66
CA LYS A 61 8.40 -11.17 -16.14
C LYS A 61 9.35 -10.09 -16.65
N ALA A 62 9.47 -9.00 -15.92
CA ALA A 62 10.35 -7.90 -16.31
C ALA A 62 11.79 -8.11 -15.84
N GLY A 63 12.06 -9.18 -15.10
CA GLY A 63 13.39 -9.45 -14.59
C GLY A 63 13.80 -8.52 -13.46
N ILE A 64 12.84 -7.96 -12.75
CA ILE A 64 13.10 -7.03 -11.64
C ILE A 64 13.27 -7.83 -10.35
N THR A 65 14.37 -7.57 -9.64
CA THR A 65 14.64 -8.23 -8.37
C THR A 65 13.94 -7.47 -7.23
N TYR A 66 13.56 -8.21 -6.20
CA TYR A 66 12.93 -7.64 -5.03
C TYR A 66 13.23 -8.52 -3.80
N GLU A 67 13.07 -7.96 -2.61
CA GLU A 67 13.43 -8.68 -1.38
C GLU A 67 12.29 -9.52 -0.83
N ALA A 68 11.07 -9.04 -0.90
CA ALA A 68 9.93 -9.70 -0.28
C ALA A 68 8.65 -9.43 -1.05
N LYS A 69 7.69 -10.30 -0.85
CA LYS A 69 6.35 -10.16 -1.42
C LYS A 69 5.38 -9.75 -0.32
N TYR A 70 4.39 -8.95 -0.70
CA TYR A 70 3.40 -8.42 0.23
C TYR A 70 2.01 -8.60 -0.32
N ASN A 71 1.05 -8.72 0.55
CA ASN A 71 -0.36 -8.71 0.15
C ASN A 71 -0.87 -7.28 0.16
N LEU A 72 -1.89 -7.03 -0.64
CA LEU A 72 -2.55 -5.73 -0.70
C LEU A 72 -3.90 -5.81 -0.02
N ILE A 73 -4.10 -4.94 0.95
CA ILE A 73 -5.39 -4.81 1.61
C ILE A 73 -5.92 -3.41 1.28
N THR A 74 -7.09 -3.37 0.69
CA THR A 74 -7.75 -2.10 0.39
C THR A 74 -8.75 -1.79 1.49
N LEU A 75 -8.69 -0.58 1.99
CA LEU A 75 -9.65 -0.10 2.98
C LEU A 75 -10.65 0.79 2.26
N ASN A 76 -11.92 0.39 2.28
CA ASN A 76 -12.96 1.10 1.57
C ASN A 76 -13.57 2.18 2.47
N VAL A 77 -12.85 3.27 2.61
CA VAL A 77 -13.28 4.38 3.47
C VAL A 77 -13.19 5.69 2.71
N HIS A 78 -14.11 6.56 3.02
CA HIS A 78 -14.01 7.95 2.61
C HIS A 78 -13.35 8.71 3.76
N SER A 79 -12.16 8.28 4.11
CA SER A 79 -11.46 8.91 5.20
C SER A 79 -10.79 10.18 4.70
N SER A 80 -10.92 11.19 5.48
CA SER A 80 -10.05 12.32 5.35
C SER A 80 -8.68 11.90 5.89
N LEU A 81 -7.62 12.42 5.29
CA LEU A 81 -6.28 12.21 5.84
C LEU A 81 -6.15 12.87 7.21
N GLU A 82 -7.17 13.62 7.60
CA GLU A 82 -7.25 14.26 8.91
C GLU A 82 -7.69 13.30 10.02
N ALA A 83 -8.08 12.08 9.68
CA ALA A 83 -8.45 11.10 10.71
C ALA A 83 -7.21 10.72 11.50
N VAL A 84 -6.93 11.50 12.52
CA VAL A 84 -5.76 11.33 13.37
C VAL A 84 -5.83 9.96 14.04
N GLY A 85 -4.74 9.23 13.97
CA GLY A 85 -4.66 7.92 14.61
C GLY A 85 -5.14 6.77 13.74
N LEU A 86 -5.66 7.03 12.54
CA LEU A 86 -6.14 5.96 11.67
C LEU A 86 -5.02 4.97 11.34
N THR A 87 -3.86 5.48 10.93
CA THR A 87 -2.72 4.63 10.59
C THR A 87 -2.26 3.80 11.80
N ALA A 88 -2.21 4.43 12.96
CA ALA A 88 -1.83 3.74 14.19
C ALA A 88 -2.82 2.64 14.55
N ALA A 89 -4.12 2.90 14.38
CA ALA A 89 -5.16 1.93 14.68
C ALA A 89 -5.10 0.74 13.73
N VAL A 90 -4.87 0.99 12.46
CA VAL A 90 -4.74 -0.08 11.46
C VAL A 90 -3.48 -0.91 11.77
N SER A 91 -2.38 -0.27 12.08
CA SER A 91 -1.14 -0.96 12.43
C SER A 91 -1.31 -1.83 13.66
N ALA A 92 -1.99 -1.33 14.68
CA ALA A 92 -2.25 -2.10 15.89
C ALA A 92 -3.08 -3.33 15.59
N LYS A 93 -4.09 -3.19 14.73
CA LYS A 93 -4.95 -4.31 14.36
C LYS A 93 -4.19 -5.38 13.60
N LEU A 94 -3.33 -4.96 12.68
CA LEU A 94 -2.48 -5.89 11.94
C LEU A 94 -1.52 -6.61 12.87
N THR A 95 -0.97 -5.90 13.85
CA THR A 95 -0.05 -6.48 14.82
C THR A 95 -0.73 -7.54 15.68
N GLU A 96 -2.00 -7.32 16.08
CA GLU A 96 -2.77 -8.31 16.83
C GLU A 96 -2.88 -9.65 16.11
N HIS A 97 -2.97 -9.60 14.80
CA HIS A 97 -3.22 -10.79 13.97
C HIS A 97 -1.98 -11.33 13.26
N ASN A 98 -0.86 -10.80 13.59
CA ASN A 98 0.38 -11.18 12.94
C ASN A 98 0.99 -12.46 13.53
#